data_16106378707c83345d1bc097843991d4
#
_entry.id   16106378707c83345d1bc097843991d4
#
_cell.length_a   1.000
_cell.length_b   1.000
_cell.length_c   1.000
_cell.angle_alpha   90.00
_cell.angle_beta   90.00
_cell.angle_gamma   90.00
#
_symmetry.space_group_name_H-M   'P 1'
#
loop_
_entity.id
_entity.type
_entity.pdbx_description
1 polymer ?
#
loop_
_entity_poly.entity_id
_entity_poly.type
_entity_poly.pdbx_seq_one_letter_code
_entity_poly.pdbx_strand_id
1 'polypeptide(L)'
;DSAHPTGHLTFRYHDAQRNMDVEKELTFHHGSYVVDIAVRTQGLTTPVDVTLGTNFGIVEWGEGFIGLMGSASLVDDKVLKETPDGEAERKGDVKWSAIQDKYFISVLMPQKAAAALAKKEGDKLVSAGVRFPASAGGATMAMQLYAGPKEYDILKGLNAGLEDTIDFGWFVFGSWGLVKAVAKPIFYVLRFLYEFTHNYGVTIILLTMLIKLMFVPLQYKSYKSMKQMQVIQPKVLAIQNKFKDDRERLNKELIKLYKDHRVNPVGGCLPMVLQMPVFVALFNILYMTIDLRQAPFMLWIKDLSVQDPYYVLPIIMGATMVIQQKITPTTMDPTQAKIMLFLPVFMTFLFVNFPAGLVLYW
;
A
#
# COMPACT_ATOMS: atom_id res chain seq x y z
N ASP A 1 -28.13 13.24 15.88
CA ASP A 1 -28.02 14.52 15.20
C ASP A 1 -27.38 15.57 16.12
N SER A 2 -27.20 16.79 15.67
CA SER A 2 -26.59 17.86 16.47
C SER A 2 -27.35 18.21 17.76
N ALA A 3 -28.65 17.94 17.83
CA ALA A 3 -29.48 18.15 19.01
C ALA A 3 -29.36 16.97 20.01
N HIS A 4 -29.03 15.78 19.50
CA HIS A 4 -28.81 14.58 20.32
C HIS A 4 -27.45 13.98 19.90
N PRO A 5 -26.33 14.46 20.46
CA PRO A 5 -24.98 14.10 20.03
C PRO A 5 -24.60 12.66 20.35
N THR A 6 -25.36 11.98 21.22
CA THR A 6 -25.13 10.58 21.60
C THR A 6 -26.39 9.75 21.46
N GLY A 7 -26.24 8.50 21.08
CA GLY A 7 -27.28 7.48 21.03
C GLY A 7 -26.82 6.21 21.74
N HIS A 8 -27.71 5.57 22.46
CA HIS A 8 -27.39 4.36 23.22
C HIS A 8 -28.26 3.18 22.78
N LEU A 9 -27.63 2.00 22.72
CA LEU A 9 -28.28 0.75 22.40
C LEU A 9 -27.81 -0.31 23.41
N THR A 10 -28.74 -0.93 24.15
CA THR A 10 -28.40 -1.92 25.17
C THR A 10 -29.04 -3.27 24.83
N PHE A 11 -28.19 -4.30 24.80
CA PHE A 11 -28.62 -5.70 24.69
C PHE A 11 -28.43 -6.39 26.01
N ARG A 12 -29.44 -7.17 26.45
CA ARG A 12 -29.40 -7.96 27.68
C ARG A 12 -29.68 -9.41 27.37
N TYR A 13 -28.86 -10.28 27.93
CA TYR A 13 -29.04 -11.72 27.85
C TYR A 13 -28.95 -12.31 29.24
N HIS A 14 -29.95 -13.15 29.64
CA HIS A 14 -30.00 -13.86 30.88
C HIS A 14 -30.10 -15.35 30.62
N ASP A 15 -29.21 -16.16 31.23
CA ASP A 15 -29.27 -17.62 31.24
C ASP A 15 -29.57 -18.09 32.67
N ALA A 16 -30.83 -18.46 32.91
CA ALA A 16 -31.28 -18.90 34.19
C ALA A 16 -30.67 -20.24 34.64
N GLN A 17 -30.26 -21.12 33.69
CA GLN A 17 -29.67 -22.41 34.04
C GLN A 17 -28.22 -22.26 34.54
N ARG A 18 -27.50 -21.29 34.00
CA ARG A 18 -26.10 -21.00 34.37
C ARG A 18 -25.96 -19.84 35.32
N ASN A 19 -27.08 -19.23 35.76
CA ASN A 19 -27.11 -17.99 36.56
C ASN A 19 -26.16 -16.92 36.03
N MET A 20 -26.24 -16.67 34.70
CA MET A 20 -25.34 -15.80 33.95
C MET A 20 -26.12 -14.64 33.36
N ASP A 21 -25.63 -13.44 33.61
CA ASP A 21 -26.12 -12.21 32.98
C ASP A 21 -25.06 -11.57 32.12
N VAL A 22 -25.45 -11.14 30.92
CA VAL A 22 -24.61 -10.36 29.99
C VAL A 22 -25.39 -9.13 29.55
N GLU A 23 -24.80 -7.97 29.75
CA GLU A 23 -25.29 -6.71 29.23
C GLU A 23 -24.24 -6.10 28.32
N LYS A 24 -24.63 -5.78 27.06
CA LYS A 24 -23.80 -5.09 26.07
C LYS A 24 -24.43 -3.74 25.75
N GLU A 25 -23.71 -2.69 26.07
CA GLU A 25 -24.09 -1.30 25.80
C GLU A 25 -23.21 -0.73 24.69
N LEU A 26 -23.84 -0.10 23.70
CA LEU A 26 -23.20 0.59 22.58
C LEU A 26 -23.56 2.08 22.66
N THR A 27 -22.56 2.94 22.65
CA THR A 27 -22.75 4.40 22.61
C THR A 27 -22.23 4.95 21.31
N PHE A 28 -23.12 5.51 20.52
CA PHE A 28 -22.82 6.13 19.23
C PHE A 28 -22.66 7.64 19.40
N HIS A 29 -21.71 8.21 18.70
CA HIS A 29 -21.43 9.64 18.71
C HIS A 29 -21.73 10.26 17.35
N HIS A 30 -22.43 11.40 17.34
CA HIS A 30 -22.76 12.10 16.09
C HIS A 30 -21.48 12.53 15.36
N GLY A 31 -21.41 12.26 14.06
CA GLY A 31 -20.26 12.64 13.23
C GLY A 31 -18.98 11.85 13.49
N SER A 32 -19.04 10.75 14.25
CA SER A 32 -17.90 9.90 14.57
C SER A 32 -18.07 8.49 14.02
N TYR A 33 -16.97 7.90 13.56
CA TYR A 33 -16.88 6.47 13.23
C TYR A 33 -16.54 5.59 14.46
N VAL A 34 -16.41 6.21 15.64
CA VAL A 34 -16.11 5.51 16.90
C VAL A 34 -17.40 5.23 17.65
N VAL A 35 -17.52 3.99 18.13
CA VAL A 35 -18.60 3.53 19.01
C VAL A 35 -17.99 3.02 20.30
N ASP A 36 -18.37 3.56 21.44
CA ASP A 36 -17.96 3.02 22.74
C ASP A 36 -18.77 1.76 23.05
N ILE A 37 -18.09 0.71 23.47
CA ILE A 37 -18.69 -0.57 23.82
C ILE A 37 -18.36 -0.90 25.29
N ALA A 38 -19.37 -1.14 26.08
CA ALA A 38 -19.25 -1.70 27.42
C ALA A 38 -19.96 -3.05 27.49
N VAL A 39 -19.24 -4.10 27.88
CA VAL A 39 -19.81 -5.42 28.14
C VAL A 39 -19.69 -5.71 29.61
N ARG A 40 -20.82 -5.92 30.28
CA ARG A 40 -20.91 -6.31 31.72
C ARG A 40 -21.35 -7.75 31.78
N THR A 41 -20.64 -8.56 32.58
CA THR A 41 -20.95 -9.97 32.77
C THR A 41 -21.04 -10.27 34.25
N GLN A 42 -21.99 -11.12 34.63
CA GLN A 42 -22.11 -11.71 35.96
C GLN A 42 -22.26 -13.23 35.86
N GLY A 43 -21.71 -13.97 36.79
CA GLY A 43 -21.77 -15.44 36.79
C GLY A 43 -20.88 -16.13 35.75
N LEU A 44 -20.04 -15.39 35.04
CA LEU A 44 -19.18 -15.95 34.01
C LEU A 44 -17.79 -16.25 34.60
N THR A 45 -17.37 -17.51 34.52
CA THR A 45 -16.06 -17.98 35.04
C THR A 45 -15.04 -18.29 33.94
N THR A 46 -15.46 -18.15 32.67
CA THR A 46 -14.61 -18.38 31.49
C THR A 46 -14.17 -17.06 30.88
N PRO A 47 -13.04 -17.03 30.12
CA PRO A 47 -12.64 -15.88 29.32
C PRO A 47 -13.78 -15.46 28.38
N VAL A 48 -13.83 -14.16 28.07
CA VAL A 48 -14.82 -13.59 27.16
C VAL A 48 -14.12 -13.11 25.90
N ASP A 49 -14.57 -13.64 24.77
CA ASP A 49 -14.10 -13.22 23.46
C ASP A 49 -15.10 -12.22 22.86
N VAL A 50 -14.60 -11.05 22.47
CA VAL A 50 -15.37 -10.07 21.71
C VAL A 50 -14.78 -10.02 20.32
N THR A 51 -15.57 -10.42 19.32
CA THR A 51 -15.12 -10.51 17.93
C THR A 51 -15.85 -9.52 17.05
N LEU A 52 -15.17 -9.10 15.99
CA LEU A 52 -15.76 -8.28 14.93
C LEU A 52 -16.69 -9.09 14.00
N GLY A 53 -16.77 -10.40 14.21
CA GLY A 53 -17.50 -11.31 13.34
C GLY A 53 -16.75 -11.58 12.03
N THR A 54 -17.41 -12.35 11.17
CA THR A 54 -16.92 -12.63 9.82
C THR A 54 -17.57 -11.69 8.83
N ASN A 55 -16.84 -11.24 7.87
CA ASN A 55 -17.38 -10.56 6.69
C ASN A 55 -18.13 -9.24 6.97
N PHE A 56 -17.44 -8.24 7.44
CA PHE A 56 -17.94 -6.85 7.54
C PHE A 56 -18.24 -6.21 6.16
N GLY A 57 -18.57 -6.95 5.13
CA GLY A 57 -18.56 -6.50 3.74
C GLY A 57 -17.14 -6.24 3.24
N ILE A 58 -16.16 -6.60 4.05
CA ILE A 58 -14.73 -6.53 3.74
C ILE A 58 -14.42 -7.74 2.89
N VAL A 59 -14.03 -7.44 1.69
CA VAL A 59 -13.88 -8.37 0.60
C VAL A 59 -12.80 -9.42 0.84
N GLU A 60 -13.03 -10.51 0.26
CA GLU A 60 -12.28 -11.72 0.05
C GLU A 60 -10.76 -11.60 0.21
N TRP A 61 -10.21 -12.51 1.01
CA TRP A 61 -8.80 -12.83 0.98
C TRP A 61 -8.33 -13.11 -0.45
N GLY A 62 -7.33 -12.38 -0.92
CA GLY A 62 -6.59 -12.71 -2.12
C GLY A 62 -6.95 -11.98 -3.40
N GLU A 63 -7.95 -11.10 -3.43
CA GLU A 63 -8.18 -10.21 -4.58
C GLU A 63 -7.24 -9.00 -4.60
N GLY A 64 -6.52 -8.74 -3.51
CA GLY A 64 -5.52 -7.68 -3.46
C GLY A 64 -4.14 -8.18 -3.84
N PHE A 65 -3.74 -7.92 -5.05
CA PHE A 65 -2.33 -8.06 -5.44
C PHE A 65 -1.43 -7.18 -4.55
N ILE A 66 -2.00 -6.20 -3.83
CA ILE A 66 -1.28 -5.19 -3.08
C ILE A 66 -2.09 -4.77 -1.85
N GLY A 67 -1.48 -4.87 -0.67
CA GLY A 67 -1.97 -4.29 0.56
C GLY A 67 -2.32 -5.27 1.66
N LEU A 68 -2.54 -4.71 2.83
CA LEU A 68 -3.01 -5.41 4.01
C LEU A 68 -4.51 -5.66 3.88
N MET A 69 -4.86 -6.89 3.60
CA MET A 69 -6.23 -7.36 3.72
C MET A 69 -6.29 -8.44 4.79
N GLY A 70 -7.42 -8.51 5.51
CA GLY A 70 -7.66 -9.49 6.53
C GLY A 70 -7.39 -8.98 7.94
N SER A 71 -7.00 -9.87 8.85
CA SER A 71 -6.80 -9.53 10.25
C SER A 71 -5.43 -8.94 10.54
N ALA A 72 -5.39 -7.94 11.41
CA ALA A 72 -4.19 -7.37 11.99
C ALA A 72 -4.40 -7.05 13.47
N SER A 73 -3.33 -7.03 14.24
CA SER A 73 -3.36 -6.64 15.64
C SER A 73 -2.11 -5.85 16.01
N LEU A 74 -2.23 -4.95 16.99
CA LEU A 74 -1.09 -4.28 17.63
C LEU A 74 -0.91 -4.85 19.01
N VAL A 75 0.16 -5.61 19.19
CA VAL A 75 0.51 -6.28 20.46
C VAL A 75 1.97 -5.96 20.76
N ASP A 76 2.25 -5.52 21.99
CA ASP A 76 3.61 -5.14 22.42
C ASP A 76 4.30 -4.17 21.44
N ASP A 77 3.56 -3.14 21.01
CA ASP A 77 4.00 -2.12 20.03
C ASP A 77 4.42 -2.66 18.66
N LYS A 78 4.01 -3.89 18.32
CA LYS A 78 4.27 -4.49 17.01
C LYS A 78 2.96 -4.76 16.28
N VAL A 79 2.87 -4.26 15.05
CA VAL A 79 1.76 -4.61 14.15
C VAL A 79 1.99 -6.02 13.61
N LEU A 80 1.12 -6.93 13.98
CA LEU A 80 1.10 -8.32 13.53
C LEU A 80 -0.02 -8.49 12.51
N LYS A 81 0.33 -9.04 11.36
CA LYS A 81 -0.59 -9.36 10.28
C LYS A 81 -0.84 -10.85 10.33
N GLU A 82 -2.09 -11.23 10.46
CA GLU A 82 -2.43 -12.64 10.62
C GLU A 82 -3.14 -13.19 9.39
N THR A 83 -2.59 -14.29 8.87
CA THR A 83 -3.27 -15.15 7.90
C THR A 83 -3.46 -16.53 8.55
N PRO A 84 -4.40 -16.67 9.49
CA PRO A 84 -4.49 -17.90 10.25
C PRO A 84 -4.96 -19.07 9.37
N ASP A 85 -4.31 -20.21 9.50
CA ASP A 85 -4.81 -21.48 8.96
C ASP A 85 -5.87 -22.13 9.86
N GLY A 86 -6.08 -21.57 11.05
CA GLY A 86 -7.03 -21.98 12.07
C GLY A 86 -7.32 -20.81 13.01
N GLU A 87 -7.03 -20.98 14.31
CA GLU A 87 -7.15 -19.93 15.33
C GLU A 87 -5.74 -19.49 15.75
N ALA A 88 -5.51 -18.17 15.76
CA ALA A 88 -4.30 -17.54 16.27
C ALA A 88 -4.63 -16.67 17.46
N GLU A 89 -3.92 -16.88 18.57
CA GLU A 89 -4.02 -16.08 19.79
C GLU A 89 -2.68 -15.40 20.05
N ARG A 90 -2.69 -14.07 20.22
CA ARG A 90 -1.51 -13.25 20.52
C ARG A 90 -1.65 -12.61 21.88
N LYS A 91 -0.95 -13.15 22.87
CA LYS A 91 -0.90 -12.63 24.24
C LYS A 91 0.09 -11.49 24.35
N GLY A 92 -0.24 -10.48 25.15
CA GLY A 92 0.60 -9.31 25.38
C GLY A 92 -0.22 -8.07 25.70
N ASP A 93 0.40 -6.90 25.61
CA ASP A 93 -0.28 -5.60 25.70
C ASP A 93 -1.02 -5.31 24.40
N VAL A 94 -2.29 -5.68 24.33
CA VAL A 94 -3.13 -5.54 23.15
C VAL A 94 -3.68 -4.12 23.07
N LYS A 95 -3.17 -3.35 22.12
CA LYS A 95 -3.71 -2.01 21.84
C LYS A 95 -4.96 -2.08 20.97
N TRP A 96 -4.94 -2.94 19.95
CA TRP A 96 -6.09 -3.17 19.09
C TRP A 96 -6.03 -4.49 18.32
N SER A 97 -7.21 -4.94 17.89
CA SER A 97 -7.40 -6.04 16.93
C SER A 97 -8.36 -5.62 15.84
N ALA A 98 -8.05 -5.89 14.58
CA ALA A 98 -8.74 -5.33 13.44
C ALA A 98 -8.97 -6.32 12.31
N ILE A 99 -10.03 -6.05 11.54
CA ILE A 99 -10.23 -6.58 10.18
C ILE A 99 -10.22 -5.42 9.20
N GLN A 100 -9.55 -5.58 8.07
CA GLN A 100 -9.39 -4.50 7.11
C GLN A 100 -9.37 -4.99 5.67
N ASP A 101 -9.87 -4.13 4.79
CA ASP A 101 -9.67 -4.22 3.36
C ASP A 101 -8.76 -3.09 2.84
N LYS A 102 -8.81 -2.84 1.55
CA LYS A 102 -8.03 -1.79 0.90
C LYS A 102 -8.35 -0.39 1.44
N TYR A 103 -9.63 -0.08 1.68
CA TYR A 103 -10.12 1.26 1.97
C TYR A 103 -10.78 1.42 3.32
N PHE A 104 -11.24 0.32 3.92
CA PHE A 104 -11.97 0.34 5.18
C PHE A 104 -11.32 -0.54 6.22
N ILE A 105 -11.56 -0.21 7.47
CA ILE A 105 -11.05 -0.95 8.61
C ILE A 105 -12.09 -0.96 9.74
N SER A 106 -12.24 -2.11 10.38
CA SER A 106 -12.96 -2.23 11.65
C SER A 106 -11.99 -2.67 12.74
N VAL A 107 -11.94 -1.94 13.83
CA VAL A 107 -10.92 -2.08 14.88
C VAL A 107 -11.58 -2.12 16.25
N LEU A 108 -11.27 -3.13 17.04
CA LEU A 108 -11.53 -3.15 18.48
C LEU A 108 -10.30 -2.64 19.23
N MET A 109 -10.48 -1.59 20.01
CA MET A 109 -9.46 -0.97 20.86
C MET A 109 -9.86 -1.19 22.34
N PRO A 110 -9.42 -2.28 22.98
CA PRO A 110 -9.76 -2.57 24.36
C PRO A 110 -8.95 -1.67 25.30
N GLN A 111 -9.56 -1.28 26.45
CA GLN A 111 -8.79 -0.64 27.52
C GLN A 111 -7.81 -1.63 28.16
N LYS A 112 -8.21 -2.90 28.28
CA LYS A 112 -7.38 -3.96 28.84
C LYS A 112 -7.86 -5.33 28.32
N ALA A 113 -7.07 -5.98 27.50
CA ALA A 113 -7.35 -7.33 27.02
C ALA A 113 -6.17 -8.27 27.30
N ALA A 114 -6.42 -9.57 27.40
CA ALA A 114 -5.39 -10.58 27.63
C ALA A 114 -4.73 -11.04 26.35
N ALA A 115 -5.47 -11.04 25.22
CA ALA A 115 -4.97 -11.47 23.93
C ALA A 115 -5.75 -10.83 22.77
N ALA A 116 -5.09 -10.70 21.63
CA ALA A 116 -5.73 -10.51 20.34
C ALA A 116 -6.00 -11.86 19.68
N LEU A 117 -7.13 -11.97 19.00
CA LEU A 117 -7.61 -13.18 18.34
C LEU A 117 -7.71 -12.95 16.83
N ALA A 118 -7.33 -13.96 16.05
CA ALA A 118 -7.65 -14.06 14.65
C ALA A 118 -8.03 -15.50 14.33
N LYS A 119 -9.14 -15.72 13.62
CA LYS A 119 -9.62 -17.07 13.35
C LYS A 119 -10.09 -17.19 11.90
N LYS A 120 -9.72 -18.28 11.25
CA LYS A 120 -10.25 -18.66 9.94
C LYS A 120 -11.62 -19.30 10.12
N GLU A 121 -12.66 -18.64 9.62
CA GLU A 121 -14.04 -19.11 9.72
C GLU A 121 -14.54 -19.80 8.45
N GLY A 122 -13.82 -19.68 7.35
CA GLY A 122 -14.13 -20.27 6.07
C GLY A 122 -12.99 -20.14 5.08
N ASP A 123 -13.22 -20.51 3.84
CA ASP A 123 -12.15 -20.56 2.82
C ASP A 123 -11.50 -19.18 2.59
N LYS A 124 -12.30 -18.11 2.69
CA LYS A 124 -11.84 -16.72 2.52
C LYS A 124 -12.36 -15.79 3.63
N LEU A 125 -12.82 -16.34 4.74
CA LEU A 125 -13.41 -15.60 5.85
C LEU A 125 -12.51 -15.66 7.07
N VAL A 126 -12.21 -14.51 7.62
CA VAL A 126 -11.44 -14.36 8.87
C VAL A 126 -12.23 -13.50 9.84
N SER A 127 -12.26 -13.91 11.10
CA SER A 127 -12.70 -13.08 12.22
C SER A 127 -11.49 -12.56 12.99
N ALA A 128 -11.61 -11.37 13.56
CA ALA A 128 -10.65 -10.81 14.50
C ALA A 128 -11.37 -10.38 15.78
N GLY A 129 -10.65 -10.36 16.88
CA GLY A 129 -11.25 -10.02 18.17
C GLY A 129 -10.24 -9.84 19.27
N VAL A 130 -10.77 -9.68 20.48
CA VAL A 130 -9.98 -9.54 21.71
C VAL A 130 -10.53 -10.47 22.78
N ARG A 131 -9.64 -11.07 23.56
CA ARG A 131 -9.98 -11.94 24.68
C ARG A 131 -9.76 -11.22 25.99
N PHE A 132 -10.78 -11.20 26.81
CA PHE A 132 -10.71 -10.71 28.20
C PHE A 132 -10.54 -11.87 29.15
N PRO A 133 -9.76 -11.69 30.24
CA PRO A 133 -9.57 -12.76 31.24
C PRO A 133 -10.86 -13.06 31.96
N ALA A 134 -10.97 -14.29 32.45
CA ALA A 134 -12.06 -14.71 33.30
C ALA A 134 -12.10 -13.89 34.60
N SER A 135 -13.30 -13.57 35.12
CA SER A 135 -13.50 -12.87 36.38
C SER A 135 -14.67 -13.50 37.15
N ALA A 136 -14.39 -14.12 38.29
CA ALA A 136 -15.38 -14.86 39.07
C ALA A 136 -16.47 -13.98 39.71
N GLY A 137 -16.26 -12.66 39.86
CA GLY A 137 -17.17 -11.72 40.50
C GLY A 137 -17.98 -10.83 39.55
N GLY A 138 -17.89 -11.09 38.27
CA GLY A 138 -18.38 -10.19 37.22
C GLY A 138 -17.28 -9.27 36.68
N ALA A 139 -17.39 -8.93 35.43
CA ALA A 139 -16.41 -8.05 34.73
C ALA A 139 -17.15 -6.96 33.96
N THR A 140 -16.54 -5.78 33.95
CA THR A 140 -16.87 -4.73 32.98
C THR A 140 -15.71 -4.59 32.01
N MET A 141 -15.98 -4.89 30.76
CA MET A 141 -15.02 -4.79 29.66
C MET A 141 -15.36 -3.57 28.82
N ALA A 142 -14.49 -2.58 28.83
CA ALA A 142 -14.66 -1.36 28.06
C ALA A 142 -13.71 -1.38 26.86
N MET A 143 -14.22 -1.00 25.68
CA MET A 143 -13.48 -0.91 24.46
C MET A 143 -14.11 0.10 23.50
N GLN A 144 -13.37 0.55 22.53
CA GLN A 144 -13.87 1.35 21.42
C GLN A 144 -13.87 0.51 20.15
N LEU A 145 -14.90 0.64 19.36
CA LEU A 145 -14.98 0.12 18.01
C LEU A 145 -14.82 1.30 17.04
N TYR A 146 -13.81 1.29 16.24
CA TYR A 146 -13.75 2.13 15.05
C TYR A 146 -14.23 1.31 13.86
N ALA A 147 -15.17 1.82 13.09
CA ALA A 147 -15.62 1.20 11.85
C ALA A 147 -15.78 2.29 10.77
N GLY A 148 -14.77 2.40 9.89
CA GLY A 148 -14.74 3.52 8.97
C GLY A 148 -13.63 3.43 7.92
N PRO A 149 -13.44 4.53 7.16
CA PRO A 149 -12.44 4.61 6.11
C PRO A 149 -11.01 4.63 6.67
N LYS A 150 -10.06 4.08 5.91
CA LYS A 150 -8.63 4.17 6.21
C LYS A 150 -8.08 5.54 5.77
N GLU A 151 -8.67 6.59 6.31
CA GLU A 151 -8.22 7.96 6.09
C GLU A 151 -7.14 8.31 7.12
N TYR A 152 -6.00 8.78 6.63
CA TYR A 152 -4.81 8.98 7.46
C TYR A 152 -5.05 9.90 8.67
N ASP A 153 -5.74 11.02 8.49
CA ASP A 153 -5.98 11.98 9.57
C ASP A 153 -6.93 11.44 10.63
N ILE A 154 -7.98 10.73 10.20
CA ILE A 154 -8.93 10.11 11.11
C ILE A 154 -8.21 9.04 11.94
N LEU A 155 -7.45 8.15 11.29
CA LEU A 155 -6.72 7.09 11.98
C LEU A 155 -5.65 7.64 12.92
N LYS A 156 -4.91 8.67 12.50
CA LYS A 156 -3.91 9.34 13.33
C LYS A 156 -4.54 10.07 14.52
N GLY A 157 -5.72 10.67 14.34
CA GLY A 157 -6.48 11.35 15.39
C GLY A 157 -6.92 10.43 16.53
N LEU A 158 -7.02 9.12 16.28
CA LEU A 158 -7.34 8.12 17.31
C LEU A 158 -6.17 7.83 18.26
N ASN A 159 -4.96 8.28 17.94
CA ASN A 159 -3.74 8.09 18.75
C ASN A 159 -3.47 6.63 19.18
N ALA A 160 -3.88 5.68 18.34
CA ALA A 160 -3.74 4.25 18.58
C ALA A 160 -2.73 3.58 17.65
N GLY A 161 -1.96 4.35 16.84
CA GLY A 161 -1.02 3.83 15.85
C GLY A 161 -1.71 3.17 14.65
N LEU A 162 -2.97 3.49 14.42
CA LEU A 162 -3.77 2.91 13.33
C LEU A 162 -3.37 3.43 11.95
N GLU A 163 -2.73 4.60 11.87
CA GLU A 163 -2.16 5.14 10.64
C GLU A 163 -1.10 4.22 10.01
N ASP A 164 -0.45 3.38 10.80
CA ASP A 164 0.52 2.38 10.31
C ASP A 164 -0.15 1.18 9.62
N THR A 165 -1.49 1.06 9.71
CA THR A 165 -2.26 0.08 8.91
C THR A 165 -2.35 0.46 7.44
N ILE A 166 -2.10 1.73 7.10
CA ILE A 166 -1.94 2.18 5.72
C ILE A 166 -0.52 1.81 5.29
N ASP A 167 -0.35 0.61 4.71
CA ASP A 167 0.96 0.09 4.36
C ASP A 167 1.43 0.58 2.99
N PHE A 168 2.21 1.65 2.98
CA PHE A 168 2.87 2.16 1.77
C PHE A 168 4.14 1.39 1.38
N GLY A 169 4.57 0.44 2.18
CA GLY A 169 5.84 -0.28 1.98
C GLY A 169 5.72 -1.61 1.24
N TRP A 170 4.51 -2.01 0.85
CA TRP A 170 4.29 -3.31 0.22
C TRP A 170 4.92 -3.40 -1.17
N PHE A 171 5.50 -4.55 -1.48
CA PHE A 171 6.03 -4.93 -2.79
C PHE A 171 5.88 -6.44 -2.98
N VAL A 172 6.13 -6.96 -4.18
CA VAL A 172 5.92 -8.37 -4.60
C VAL A 172 6.43 -9.43 -3.60
N PHE A 173 7.41 -9.09 -2.79
CA PHE A 173 8.01 -9.98 -1.79
C PHE A 173 7.73 -9.55 -0.33
N GLY A 174 6.71 -8.73 -0.09
CA GLY A 174 6.36 -8.21 1.24
C GLY A 174 6.79 -6.77 1.49
N SER A 175 6.72 -6.32 2.74
CA SER A 175 7.02 -4.95 3.12
C SER A 175 8.52 -4.63 2.96
N TRP A 176 8.83 -3.62 2.15
CA TRP A 176 10.20 -3.16 1.92
C TRP A 176 10.44 -1.83 2.64
N GLY A 177 11.30 -1.85 3.67
CA GLY A 177 11.57 -0.67 4.51
C GLY A 177 12.04 0.56 3.75
N LEU A 178 12.83 0.38 2.67
CA LEU A 178 13.27 1.48 1.81
C LEU A 178 12.07 2.15 1.10
N VAL A 179 11.11 1.37 0.60
CA VAL A 179 9.90 1.90 -0.03
C VAL A 179 9.08 2.69 0.98
N LYS A 180 8.88 2.15 2.19
CA LYS A 180 8.17 2.84 3.28
C LYS A 180 8.85 4.16 3.68
N ALA A 181 10.19 4.19 3.75
CA ALA A 181 10.95 5.38 4.07
C ALA A 181 10.81 6.49 3.01
N VAL A 182 10.66 6.10 1.74
CA VAL A 182 10.45 7.03 0.62
C VAL A 182 8.97 7.42 0.50
N ALA A 183 8.06 6.50 0.76
CA ALA A 183 6.62 6.73 0.60
C ALA A 183 6.06 7.76 1.61
N LYS A 184 6.48 7.70 2.87
CA LYS A 184 5.99 8.66 3.90
C LYS A 184 6.24 10.13 3.50
N PRO A 185 7.47 10.57 3.15
CA PRO A 185 7.70 11.94 2.68
C PRO A 185 6.90 12.30 1.43
N ILE A 186 6.83 11.40 0.46
CA ILE A 186 6.07 11.62 -0.79
C ILE A 186 4.59 11.83 -0.49
N PHE A 187 4.03 11.03 0.41
CA PHE A 187 2.63 11.16 0.83
C PHE A 187 2.35 12.51 1.49
N TYR A 188 3.24 12.98 2.39
CA TYR A 188 3.10 14.31 2.99
C TYR A 188 3.18 15.44 1.96
N VAL A 189 4.11 15.34 0.98
CA VAL A 189 4.21 16.34 -0.10
C VAL A 189 2.96 16.31 -0.97
N LEU A 190 2.43 15.11 -1.28
CA LEU A 190 1.19 14.97 -2.05
C LEU A 190 0.02 15.68 -1.34
N ARG A 191 -0.14 15.47 -0.04
CA ARG A 191 -1.18 16.13 0.76
C ARG A 191 -1.01 17.63 0.81
N PHE A 192 0.21 18.10 1.09
CA PHE A 192 0.54 19.53 1.09
C PHE A 192 0.19 20.18 -0.24
N LEU A 193 0.53 19.58 -1.37
CA LEU A 193 0.17 20.09 -2.69
C LEU A 193 -1.35 20.07 -2.92
N TYR A 194 -2.05 19.08 -2.38
CA TYR A 194 -3.51 19.01 -2.50
C TYR A 194 -4.22 20.14 -1.77
N GLU A 195 -3.71 20.61 -0.64
CA GLU A 195 -4.26 21.79 0.09
C GLU A 195 -4.32 23.06 -0.78
N PHE A 196 -3.45 23.19 -1.79
CA PHE A 196 -3.45 24.32 -2.72
C PHE A 196 -4.26 24.04 -3.99
N THR A 197 -4.21 22.81 -4.48
CA THR A 197 -4.79 22.49 -5.80
C THR A 197 -6.26 22.09 -5.71
N HIS A 198 -6.67 21.52 -4.59
CA HIS A 198 -7.97 20.88 -4.39
C HIS A 198 -8.36 19.90 -5.51
N ASN A 199 -7.37 19.37 -6.25
CA ASN A 199 -7.55 18.43 -7.33
C ASN A 199 -6.39 17.41 -7.35
N TYR A 200 -6.68 16.15 -7.04
CA TYR A 200 -5.64 15.12 -6.96
C TYR A 200 -4.92 14.86 -8.29
N GLY A 201 -5.60 15.00 -9.44
CA GLY A 201 -4.93 14.85 -10.74
C GLY A 201 -3.87 15.93 -10.98
N VAL A 202 -4.20 17.20 -10.69
CA VAL A 202 -3.23 18.30 -10.75
C VAL A 202 -2.11 18.09 -9.73
N THR A 203 -2.46 17.65 -8.54
CA THR A 203 -1.49 17.32 -7.46
C THR A 203 -0.49 16.26 -7.91
N ILE A 204 -0.95 15.19 -8.56
CA ILE A 204 -0.10 14.11 -9.08
C ILE A 204 0.88 14.66 -10.14
N ILE A 205 0.40 15.52 -11.04
CA ILE A 205 1.25 16.16 -12.05
C ILE A 205 2.34 17.01 -11.39
N LEU A 206 1.97 17.89 -10.45
CA LEU A 206 2.91 18.76 -9.74
C LEU A 206 3.94 17.95 -8.94
N LEU A 207 3.50 16.93 -8.22
CA LEU A 207 4.36 16.01 -7.49
C LEU A 207 5.35 15.31 -8.44
N THR A 208 4.86 14.83 -9.59
CA THR A 208 5.69 14.18 -10.61
C THR A 208 6.74 15.15 -11.15
N MET A 209 6.35 16.38 -11.46
CA MET A 209 7.29 17.42 -11.90
C MET A 209 8.36 17.71 -10.84
N LEU A 210 7.98 17.83 -9.57
CA LEU A 210 8.91 18.06 -8.47
C LEU A 210 9.92 16.92 -8.32
N ILE A 211 9.44 15.67 -8.36
CA ILE A 211 10.31 14.49 -8.34
C ILE A 211 11.25 14.48 -9.54
N LYS A 212 10.73 14.73 -10.75
CA LYS A 212 11.56 14.77 -11.97
C LYS A 212 12.63 15.86 -11.90
N LEU A 213 12.29 17.04 -11.39
CA LEU A 213 13.25 18.14 -11.20
C LEU A 213 14.38 17.74 -10.24
N MET A 214 14.06 17.06 -9.15
CA MET A 214 15.06 16.56 -8.21
C MET A 214 16.02 15.55 -8.86
N PHE A 215 15.53 14.74 -9.81
CA PHE A 215 16.33 13.74 -10.51
C PHE A 215 17.09 14.28 -11.76
N VAL A 216 16.84 15.52 -12.21
CA VAL A 216 17.50 16.12 -13.39
C VAL A 216 19.03 15.98 -13.35
N PRO A 217 19.76 16.33 -12.26
CA PRO A 217 21.22 16.24 -12.27
C PRO A 217 21.72 14.80 -12.45
N LEU A 218 20.99 13.83 -11.90
CA LEU A 218 21.32 12.43 -12.05
C LEU A 218 21.03 11.93 -13.47
N GLN A 219 19.88 12.29 -14.02
CA GLN A 219 19.50 11.96 -15.39
C GLN A 219 20.49 12.55 -16.41
N TYR A 220 20.92 13.80 -16.21
CA TYR A 220 21.92 14.42 -17.07
C TYR A 220 23.24 13.63 -17.10
N LYS A 221 23.73 13.21 -15.93
CA LYS A 221 24.96 12.37 -15.83
C LYS A 221 24.76 11.03 -16.53
N SER A 222 23.60 10.43 -16.41
CA SER A 222 23.27 9.16 -17.06
C SER A 222 23.21 9.30 -18.59
N TYR A 223 22.50 10.31 -19.10
CA TYR A 223 22.47 10.59 -20.55
C TYR A 223 23.85 10.83 -21.12
N LYS A 224 24.72 11.56 -20.41
CA LYS A 224 26.11 11.75 -20.80
C LYS A 224 26.86 10.42 -20.88
N SER A 225 26.71 9.54 -19.89
CA SER A 225 27.31 8.20 -19.89
C SER A 225 26.79 7.33 -21.03
N MET A 226 25.48 7.33 -21.29
CA MET A 226 24.88 6.60 -22.42
C MET A 226 25.42 7.09 -23.76
N LYS A 227 25.55 8.41 -23.94
CA LYS A 227 26.12 8.99 -25.19
C LYS A 227 27.57 8.59 -25.39
N GLN A 228 28.38 8.58 -24.32
CA GLN A 228 29.76 8.09 -24.38
C GLN A 228 29.82 6.60 -24.73
N MET A 229 28.93 5.79 -24.15
CA MET A 229 28.81 4.37 -24.48
C MET A 229 28.44 4.16 -25.95
N GLN A 230 27.53 4.95 -26.51
CA GLN A 230 27.13 4.88 -27.90
C GLN A 230 28.32 5.12 -28.88
N VAL A 231 29.24 6.04 -28.53
CA VAL A 231 30.44 6.32 -29.34
C VAL A 231 31.38 5.12 -29.41
N ILE A 232 31.49 4.32 -28.34
CA ILE A 232 32.37 3.13 -28.32
C ILE A 232 31.66 1.85 -28.75
N GLN A 233 30.34 1.90 -29.02
CA GLN A 233 29.54 0.75 -29.44
C GLN A 233 30.13 -0.06 -30.60
N PRO A 234 30.65 0.55 -31.69
CA PRO A 234 31.29 -0.20 -32.77
C PRO A 234 32.46 -1.06 -32.30
N LYS A 235 33.28 -0.53 -31.35
CA LYS A 235 34.41 -1.27 -30.77
C LYS A 235 33.94 -2.42 -29.89
N VAL A 236 32.84 -2.21 -29.14
CA VAL A 236 32.20 -3.26 -28.32
C VAL A 236 31.75 -4.41 -29.20
N LEU A 237 31.05 -4.13 -30.31
CA LEU A 237 30.60 -5.13 -31.27
C LEU A 237 31.77 -5.88 -31.91
N ALA A 238 32.85 -5.17 -32.25
CA ALA A 238 34.05 -5.80 -32.82
C ALA A 238 34.70 -6.80 -31.83
N ILE A 239 34.78 -6.45 -30.54
CA ILE A 239 35.30 -7.33 -29.51
C ILE A 239 34.35 -8.52 -29.26
N GLN A 240 33.04 -8.30 -29.23
CA GLN A 240 32.04 -9.36 -29.09
C GLN A 240 32.11 -10.37 -30.24
N ASN A 241 32.25 -9.90 -31.46
CA ASN A 241 32.40 -10.77 -32.63
C ASN A 241 33.72 -11.53 -32.64
N LYS A 242 34.83 -10.89 -32.20
CA LYS A 242 36.16 -11.49 -32.17
C LYS A 242 36.30 -12.60 -31.11
N PHE A 243 35.65 -12.46 -29.96
CA PHE A 243 35.79 -13.38 -28.81
C PHE A 243 34.48 -14.09 -28.48
N LYS A 244 33.68 -14.41 -29.50
CA LYS A 244 32.36 -15.05 -29.37
C LYS A 244 32.39 -16.33 -28.52
N ASP A 245 33.44 -17.13 -28.69
CA ASP A 245 33.59 -18.46 -28.10
C ASP A 245 34.44 -18.45 -26.82
N ASP A 246 35.05 -17.30 -26.47
CA ASP A 246 35.88 -17.16 -25.27
C ASP A 246 35.31 -16.06 -24.36
N ARG A 247 34.39 -16.45 -23.47
CA ARG A 247 33.71 -15.53 -22.53
C ARG A 247 34.66 -14.82 -21.55
N GLU A 248 35.75 -15.49 -21.17
CA GLU A 248 36.70 -14.91 -20.22
C GLU A 248 37.49 -13.78 -20.87
N ARG A 249 38.02 -14.01 -22.03
CA ARG A 249 38.70 -12.97 -22.83
C ARG A 249 37.76 -11.85 -23.23
N LEU A 250 36.55 -12.18 -23.65
CA LEU A 250 35.53 -11.19 -23.98
C LEU A 250 35.30 -10.21 -22.83
N ASN A 251 35.06 -10.70 -21.61
CA ASN A 251 34.85 -9.87 -20.44
C ASN A 251 36.10 -9.02 -20.11
N LYS A 252 37.31 -9.60 -20.17
CA LYS A 252 38.56 -8.86 -19.94
C LYS A 252 38.74 -7.71 -20.91
N GLU A 253 38.55 -7.96 -22.21
CA GLU A 253 38.72 -6.93 -23.26
C GLU A 253 37.63 -5.85 -23.20
N LEU A 254 36.39 -6.22 -22.87
CA LEU A 254 35.32 -5.24 -22.64
C LEU A 254 35.60 -4.35 -21.41
N ILE A 255 36.04 -4.90 -20.29
CA ILE A 255 36.40 -4.13 -19.09
C ILE A 255 37.56 -3.19 -19.40
N LYS A 256 38.58 -3.66 -20.18
CA LYS A 256 39.70 -2.84 -20.61
C LYS A 256 39.24 -1.69 -21.49
N LEU A 257 38.38 -1.96 -22.49
CA LEU A 257 37.83 -0.94 -23.38
C LEU A 257 37.09 0.14 -22.59
N TYR A 258 36.25 -0.24 -21.62
CA TYR A 258 35.49 0.69 -20.76
C TYR A 258 36.42 1.56 -19.91
N LYS A 259 37.47 0.97 -19.34
CA LYS A 259 38.48 1.70 -18.53
C LYS A 259 39.26 2.68 -19.40
N ASP A 260 39.75 2.26 -20.58
CA ASP A 260 40.55 3.08 -21.46
C ASP A 260 39.78 4.31 -21.97
N HIS A 261 38.46 4.16 -22.16
CA HIS A 261 37.59 5.25 -22.62
C HIS A 261 36.89 5.97 -21.45
N ARG A 262 37.16 5.60 -20.18
CA ARG A 262 36.54 6.17 -18.96
C ARG A 262 35.01 6.18 -19.02
N VAL A 263 34.42 5.12 -19.56
CA VAL A 263 32.97 4.97 -19.70
C VAL A 263 32.48 3.95 -18.67
N ASN A 264 31.41 4.30 -17.97
CA ASN A 264 30.77 3.40 -17.01
C ASN A 264 29.51 2.77 -17.64
N PRO A 265 29.51 1.46 -17.95
CA PRO A 265 28.36 0.79 -18.53
C PRO A 265 27.10 0.81 -17.63
N VAL A 266 27.29 0.88 -16.30
CA VAL A 266 26.19 0.93 -15.32
C VAL A 266 25.61 2.34 -15.18
N GLY A 267 26.33 3.38 -15.65
CA GLY A 267 25.90 4.77 -15.53
C GLY A 267 24.56 5.06 -16.24
N GLY A 268 24.23 4.31 -17.29
CA GLY A 268 22.98 4.46 -18.05
C GLY A 268 21.74 3.97 -17.31
N CYS A 269 21.83 2.89 -16.54
CA CYS A 269 20.70 2.30 -15.84
C CYS A 269 20.52 2.85 -14.41
N LEU A 270 21.50 3.59 -13.88
CA LEU A 270 21.47 4.09 -12.49
C LEU A 270 20.20 4.90 -12.14
N PRO A 271 19.72 5.84 -12.99
CA PRO A 271 18.47 6.55 -12.69
C PRO A 271 17.27 5.62 -12.58
N MET A 272 17.18 4.59 -13.42
CA MET A 272 16.08 3.64 -13.40
C MET A 272 16.07 2.85 -12.09
N VAL A 273 17.24 2.36 -11.65
CA VAL A 273 17.36 1.63 -10.38
C VAL A 273 16.99 2.51 -9.19
N LEU A 274 17.44 3.77 -9.18
CA LEU A 274 17.14 4.70 -8.08
C LEU A 274 15.69 5.18 -8.11
N GLN A 275 15.05 5.19 -9.28
CA GLN A 275 13.65 5.57 -9.43
C GLN A 275 12.68 4.44 -9.02
N MET A 276 13.12 3.17 -8.99
CA MET A 276 12.26 2.04 -8.63
C MET A 276 11.62 2.18 -7.24
N PRO A 277 12.34 2.51 -6.16
CA PRO A 277 11.72 2.73 -4.86
C PRO A 277 10.70 3.86 -4.86
N VAL A 278 10.96 4.94 -5.61
CA VAL A 278 10.03 6.07 -5.76
C VAL A 278 8.78 5.66 -6.53
N PHE A 279 8.96 4.89 -7.61
CA PHE A 279 7.84 4.36 -8.40
C PHE A 279 6.95 3.46 -7.56
N VAL A 280 7.54 2.49 -6.84
CA VAL A 280 6.78 1.57 -5.98
C VAL A 280 6.10 2.32 -4.84
N ALA A 281 6.76 3.31 -4.25
CA ALA A 281 6.17 4.17 -3.22
C ALA A 281 4.95 4.92 -3.73
N LEU A 282 5.06 5.57 -4.88
CA LEU A 282 3.94 6.28 -5.51
C LEU A 282 2.83 5.33 -5.95
N PHE A 283 3.19 4.18 -6.50
CA PHE A 283 2.23 3.14 -6.83
C PHE A 283 1.40 2.76 -5.60
N ASN A 284 2.06 2.47 -4.47
CA ASN A 284 1.37 2.11 -3.23
C ASN A 284 0.50 3.26 -2.71
N ILE A 285 1.01 4.49 -2.71
CA ILE A 285 0.25 5.67 -2.28
C ILE A 285 -1.01 5.82 -3.14
N LEU A 286 -0.86 5.89 -4.46
CA LEU A 286 -1.98 6.13 -5.37
C LEU A 286 -2.96 4.95 -5.44
N TYR A 287 -2.49 3.73 -5.16
CA TYR A 287 -3.34 2.55 -5.16
C TYR A 287 -4.08 2.37 -3.83
N MET A 288 -3.43 2.68 -2.68
CA MET A 288 -3.95 2.40 -1.35
C MET A 288 -4.74 3.54 -0.72
N THR A 289 -4.51 4.80 -1.17
CA THR A 289 -5.13 5.97 -0.55
C THR A 289 -6.61 6.07 -0.93
N ILE A 290 -7.47 6.11 0.09
CA ILE A 290 -8.91 6.28 -0.10
C ILE A 290 -9.25 7.65 -0.70
N ASP A 291 -8.41 8.65 -0.47
CA ASP A 291 -8.57 10.03 -0.95
C ASP A 291 -8.69 10.16 -2.48
N LEU A 292 -8.16 9.18 -3.24
CA LEU A 292 -8.31 9.14 -4.69
C LEU A 292 -9.62 8.54 -5.16
N ARG A 293 -10.37 7.87 -4.26
CA ARG A 293 -11.65 7.26 -4.61
C ARG A 293 -12.69 8.34 -4.86
N GLN A 294 -13.32 8.32 -6.04
CA GLN A 294 -14.26 9.32 -6.51
C GLN A 294 -13.65 10.75 -6.61
N ALA A 295 -12.30 10.85 -6.63
CA ALA A 295 -11.62 12.12 -6.85
C ALA A 295 -11.58 12.45 -8.35
N PRO A 296 -12.24 13.53 -8.79
CA PRO A 296 -12.24 13.93 -10.20
C PRO A 296 -10.91 14.59 -10.57
N PHE A 297 -10.50 14.42 -11.83
CA PHE A 297 -9.38 15.16 -12.40
C PHE A 297 -9.88 16.24 -13.36
N MET A 298 -10.13 15.87 -14.60
CA MET A 298 -10.68 16.77 -15.63
C MET A 298 -11.37 15.96 -16.74
N LEU A 299 -12.21 16.64 -17.51
CA LEU A 299 -12.95 16.09 -18.66
C LEU A 299 -13.76 14.85 -18.26
N TRP A 300 -13.39 13.69 -18.79
CA TRP A 300 -14.08 12.43 -18.57
C TRP A 300 -13.59 11.66 -17.33
N ILE A 301 -12.45 12.03 -16.75
CA ILE A 301 -11.90 11.34 -15.59
C ILE A 301 -12.57 11.87 -14.33
N LYS A 302 -13.59 11.14 -13.87
CA LYS A 302 -14.37 11.49 -12.67
C LYS A 302 -13.90 10.77 -11.41
N ASP A 303 -13.06 9.74 -11.56
CA ASP A 303 -12.50 8.96 -10.47
C ASP A 303 -11.10 8.48 -10.83
N LEU A 304 -10.10 8.96 -10.08
CA LEU A 304 -8.69 8.61 -10.28
C LEU A 304 -8.32 7.21 -9.76
N SER A 305 -9.20 6.60 -8.95
CA SER A 305 -8.97 5.28 -8.36
C SER A 305 -9.37 4.11 -9.27
N VAL A 306 -10.09 4.40 -10.35
CA VAL A 306 -10.53 3.41 -11.34
C VAL A 306 -9.81 3.62 -12.68
N GLN A 307 -9.91 2.63 -13.55
CA GLN A 307 -9.34 2.72 -14.89
C GLN A 307 -9.97 3.86 -15.73
N ASP A 308 -9.20 4.40 -16.68
CA ASP A 308 -9.72 5.39 -17.64
C ASP A 308 -10.76 4.74 -18.55
N PRO A 309 -12.04 5.19 -18.53
CA PRO A 309 -13.13 4.56 -19.29
C PRO A 309 -12.93 4.63 -20.81
N TYR A 310 -12.14 5.57 -21.31
CA TYR A 310 -11.85 5.73 -22.73
C TYR A 310 -10.45 5.28 -23.12
N TYR A 311 -9.64 4.80 -22.18
CA TYR A 311 -8.25 4.34 -22.38
C TYR A 311 -7.30 5.39 -22.97
N VAL A 312 -7.67 6.67 -22.91
CA VAL A 312 -6.88 7.77 -23.50
C VAL A 312 -5.55 7.92 -22.79
N LEU A 313 -5.56 7.87 -21.44
CA LEU A 313 -4.31 7.98 -20.66
C LEU A 313 -3.33 6.83 -20.95
N PRO A 314 -3.71 5.55 -20.97
CA PRO A 314 -2.80 4.47 -21.35
C PRO A 314 -2.25 4.62 -22.78
N ILE A 315 -3.07 5.08 -23.73
CA ILE A 315 -2.62 5.31 -25.12
C ILE A 315 -1.59 6.45 -25.19
N ILE A 316 -1.85 7.57 -24.51
CA ILE A 316 -0.90 8.71 -24.41
C ILE A 316 0.39 8.23 -23.75
N MET A 317 0.31 7.47 -22.66
CA MET A 317 1.46 6.88 -21.98
C MET A 317 2.30 6.03 -22.94
N GLY A 318 1.67 5.11 -23.68
CA GLY A 318 2.35 4.26 -24.65
C GLY A 318 3.01 5.06 -25.76
N ALA A 319 2.32 6.07 -26.31
CA ALA A 319 2.85 6.95 -27.35
C ALA A 319 4.09 7.74 -26.86
N THR A 320 4.00 8.31 -25.66
CA THR A 320 5.14 9.03 -25.05
C THR A 320 6.32 8.11 -24.75
N MET A 321 6.08 6.85 -24.31
CA MET A 321 7.13 5.85 -24.15
C MET A 321 7.84 5.52 -25.46
N VAL A 322 7.10 5.37 -26.57
CA VAL A 322 7.70 5.14 -27.92
C VAL A 322 8.55 6.34 -28.34
N ILE A 323 8.05 7.57 -28.12
CA ILE A 323 8.80 8.81 -28.43
C ILE A 323 10.07 8.85 -27.59
N GLN A 324 9.98 8.64 -26.28
CA GLN A 324 11.11 8.62 -25.37
C GLN A 324 12.16 7.59 -25.79
N GLN A 325 11.73 6.40 -26.18
CA GLN A 325 12.63 5.33 -26.60
C GLN A 325 13.37 5.68 -27.90
N LYS A 326 12.72 6.36 -28.85
CA LYS A 326 13.36 6.84 -30.08
C LYS A 326 14.40 7.95 -29.83
N ILE A 327 14.17 8.79 -28.82
CA ILE A 327 15.06 9.90 -28.45
C ILE A 327 16.24 9.40 -27.61
N THR A 328 16.04 8.36 -26.80
CA THR A 328 17.06 7.84 -25.89
C THR A 328 18.13 7.06 -26.68
N PRO A 329 19.43 7.42 -26.54
CA PRO A 329 20.49 6.69 -27.21
C PRO A 329 20.53 5.23 -26.73
N THR A 330 20.42 4.28 -27.65
CA THR A 330 20.52 2.85 -27.35
C THR A 330 21.93 2.34 -27.59
N THR A 331 22.44 1.58 -26.63
CA THR A 331 23.73 0.89 -26.69
C THR A 331 23.55 -0.63 -26.78
N MET A 332 22.34 -1.06 -27.13
CA MET A 332 21.92 -2.46 -27.07
C MET A 332 22.19 -3.20 -28.39
N ASP A 333 22.35 -4.50 -28.29
CA ASP A 333 22.33 -5.42 -29.42
C ASP A 333 21.01 -5.24 -30.22
N PRO A 334 21.03 -5.38 -31.56
CA PRO A 334 19.84 -5.29 -32.40
C PRO A 334 18.67 -6.13 -31.97
N THR A 335 18.92 -7.30 -31.36
CA THR A 335 17.89 -8.18 -30.83
C THR A 335 17.25 -7.58 -29.58
N GLN A 336 18.04 -7.05 -28.65
CA GLN A 336 17.56 -6.38 -27.46
C GLN A 336 16.80 -5.08 -27.82
N ALA A 337 17.26 -4.35 -28.83
CA ALA A 337 16.59 -3.14 -29.31
C ALA A 337 15.17 -3.45 -29.83
N LYS A 338 14.95 -4.58 -30.51
CA LYS A 338 13.63 -5.02 -30.94
C LYS A 338 12.71 -5.37 -29.77
N ILE A 339 13.23 -6.07 -28.75
CA ILE A 339 12.47 -6.39 -27.52
C ILE A 339 12.08 -5.10 -26.80
N MET A 340 12.99 -4.16 -26.68
CA MET A 340 12.71 -2.85 -26.07
C MET A 340 11.65 -2.07 -26.84
N LEU A 341 11.57 -2.19 -28.18
CA LEU A 341 10.53 -1.55 -28.97
C LEU A 341 9.12 -2.11 -28.69
N PHE A 342 9.04 -3.37 -28.28
CA PHE A 342 7.78 -4.01 -27.90
C PHE A 342 7.33 -3.61 -26.49
N LEU A 343 8.26 -3.20 -25.61
CA LEU A 343 7.97 -2.87 -24.21
C LEU A 343 6.88 -1.79 -24.02
N PRO A 344 6.86 -0.67 -24.80
CA PRO A 344 5.78 0.32 -24.68
C PRO A 344 4.41 -0.27 -24.99
N VAL A 345 4.30 -1.15 -25.98
CA VAL A 345 3.03 -1.80 -26.34
C VAL A 345 2.58 -2.72 -25.21
N PHE A 346 3.48 -3.54 -24.69
CA PHE A 346 3.22 -4.42 -23.56
C PHE A 346 2.81 -3.64 -22.30
N MET A 347 3.53 -2.55 -21.99
CA MET A 347 3.20 -1.68 -20.86
C MET A 347 1.83 -1.02 -21.04
N THR A 348 1.51 -0.51 -22.23
CA THR A 348 0.20 0.07 -22.52
C THR A 348 -0.91 -0.95 -22.23
N PHE A 349 -0.76 -2.18 -22.71
CA PHE A 349 -1.74 -3.25 -22.47
C PHE A 349 -1.86 -3.60 -20.98
N LEU A 350 -0.74 -3.66 -20.26
CA LEU A 350 -0.72 -3.92 -18.82
C LEU A 350 -1.45 -2.81 -18.04
N PHE A 351 -1.23 -1.55 -18.41
CA PHE A 351 -1.75 -0.38 -17.70
C PHE A 351 -3.20 -0.01 -18.07
N VAL A 352 -3.79 -0.66 -19.06
CA VAL A 352 -5.22 -0.46 -19.43
C VAL A 352 -6.15 -0.64 -18.24
N ASN A 353 -5.87 -1.62 -17.38
CA ASN A 353 -6.71 -1.95 -16.22
C ASN A 353 -6.27 -1.25 -14.92
N PHE A 354 -5.22 -0.41 -14.98
CA PHE A 354 -4.75 0.29 -13.78
C PHE A 354 -5.52 1.58 -13.52
N PRO A 355 -5.59 2.04 -12.26
CA PRO A 355 -6.19 3.32 -11.90
C PRO A 355 -5.64 4.48 -12.71
N ALA A 356 -6.54 5.39 -13.15
CA ALA A 356 -6.18 6.55 -13.98
C ALA A 356 -5.11 7.44 -13.33
N GLY A 357 -5.15 7.60 -12.00
CA GLY A 357 -4.14 8.35 -11.25
C GLY A 357 -2.73 7.78 -11.38
N LEU A 358 -2.59 6.44 -11.44
CA LEU A 358 -1.30 5.79 -11.63
C LEU A 358 -0.78 5.96 -13.06
N VAL A 359 -1.67 5.83 -14.05
CA VAL A 359 -1.33 6.05 -15.46
C VAL A 359 -0.92 7.50 -15.70
N LEU A 360 -1.61 8.44 -15.04
CA LEU A 360 -1.29 9.88 -15.11
C LEU A 360 0.10 10.19 -14.57
N TYR A 361 0.51 9.52 -13.48
CA TYR A 361 1.86 9.65 -12.94
C TYR A 361 2.92 9.15 -13.91
N TRP A 362 2.71 7.98 -14.54
CA TRP A 362 3.68 7.35 -15.44
C TRP A 362 3.97 8.19 -16.68
#